data_45ca3525936b69487bb8fe3ff7014cae
#
_entry.id   45ca3525936b69487bb8fe3ff7014cae
#
_cell.length_a   1.000
_cell.length_b   1.000
_cell.length_c   1.000
_cell.angle_alpha   90.00
_cell.angle_beta   90.00
_cell.angle_gamma   90.00
#
_symmetry.space_group_name_H-M   'P 1'
#
loop_
_entity.id
_entity.type
_entity.pdbx_description
1 polymer ?
#
loop_
_entity_poly.entity_id
_entity_poly.type
_entity_poly.pdbx_seq_one_letter_code
_entity_poly.pdbx_strand_id
1 'polypeptide(L)'
;MKAYILVNTELGETSEVVKELKGIIEIKNVYIVYGIYDIIAEVEADAMDKVKEIVFNMIRRLNYVKSTITLIAYDEPIPNT
;
A
#
# COMPACT_ATOMS: atom_id res chain seq x y z
N MET A 1 11.44 7.69 3.70
CA MET A 1 10.46 7.13 4.64
C MET A 1 9.67 6.02 3.96
N LYS A 2 9.61 4.88 4.60
CA LYS A 2 8.95 3.71 4.03
C LYS A 2 7.63 3.46 4.74
N ALA A 3 6.60 3.15 3.96
CA ALA A 3 5.29 2.82 4.50
C ALA A 3 4.74 1.56 3.85
N TYR A 4 3.94 0.83 4.58
CA TYR A 4 3.27 -0.36 4.09
C TYR A 4 1.77 -0.13 4.18
N ILE A 5 1.11 -0.20 3.05
CA ILE A 5 -0.34 0.03 2.97
C ILE A 5 -1.01 -1.32 2.82
N LEU A 6 -1.79 -1.69 3.81
CA LEU A 6 -2.55 -2.93 3.79
C LEU A 6 -3.89 -2.62 3.15
N VAL A 7 -4.23 -3.33 2.08
CA VAL A 7 -5.39 -3.01 1.27
C VAL A 7 -6.36 -4.18 1.23
N ASN A 8 -7.64 -3.90 1.51
CA ASN A 8 -8.72 -4.84 1.25
C ASN A 8 -9.40 -4.45 -0.06
N THR A 9 -9.67 -5.44 -0.88
CA THR A 9 -10.30 -5.24 -2.18
C THR A 9 -11.69 -5.87 -2.22
N GLU A 10 -12.52 -5.40 -3.16
CA GLU A 10 -13.79 -6.05 -3.43
C GLU A 10 -13.54 -7.46 -3.95
N LEU A 11 -14.48 -8.35 -3.67
CA LEU A 11 -14.36 -9.75 -4.03
C LEU A 11 -14.12 -9.93 -5.52
N GLY A 12 -13.05 -10.66 -5.85
CA GLY A 12 -12.70 -10.95 -7.24
C GLY A 12 -11.96 -9.84 -7.97
N GLU A 13 -11.67 -8.71 -7.30
CA GLU A 13 -11.06 -7.56 -7.96
C GLU A 13 -9.62 -7.29 -7.54
N THR A 14 -8.98 -8.23 -6.84
CA THR A 14 -7.63 -8.03 -6.35
C THR A 14 -6.65 -7.77 -7.49
N SER A 15 -6.73 -8.53 -8.58
CA SER A 15 -5.82 -8.37 -9.71
C SER A 15 -5.94 -7.00 -10.36
N GLU A 16 -7.15 -6.47 -10.46
CA GLU A 16 -7.38 -5.16 -11.04
C GLU A 16 -6.77 -4.06 -10.16
N VAL A 17 -6.91 -4.20 -8.85
CA VAL A 17 -6.33 -3.23 -7.91
C VAL A 17 -4.79 -3.28 -7.98
N VAL A 18 -4.20 -4.47 -8.04
CA VAL A 18 -2.75 -4.62 -8.19
C VAL A 18 -2.27 -3.88 -9.43
N LYS A 19 -2.98 -4.05 -10.54
CA LYS A 19 -2.61 -3.40 -11.79
C LYS A 19 -2.61 -1.89 -11.66
N GLU A 20 -3.61 -1.32 -11.00
CA GLU A 20 -3.69 0.13 -10.81
C GLU A 20 -2.65 0.63 -9.81
N LEU A 21 -2.37 -0.12 -8.74
CA LEU A 21 -1.34 0.26 -7.79
C LEU A 21 0.04 0.34 -8.46
N LYS A 22 0.31 -0.55 -9.39
CA LYS A 22 1.60 -0.56 -10.10
C LYS A 22 1.83 0.70 -10.93
N GLY A 23 0.78 1.46 -11.22
CA GLY A 23 0.90 2.73 -11.93
C GLY A 23 1.29 3.91 -11.05
N ILE A 24 1.35 3.73 -9.73
CA ILE A 24 1.72 4.78 -8.80
C ILE A 24 3.23 4.73 -8.58
N ILE A 25 3.91 5.80 -8.97
CA ILE A 25 5.38 5.84 -8.98
C ILE A 25 6.00 5.58 -7.61
N GLU A 26 5.39 6.10 -6.55
CA GLU A 26 5.92 5.97 -5.20
C GLU A 26 5.75 4.57 -4.61
N ILE A 27 4.96 3.71 -5.24
CA ILE A 27 4.81 2.33 -4.81
C ILE A 27 5.94 1.51 -5.41
N LYS A 28 6.75 0.91 -4.54
CA LYS A 28 7.96 0.18 -4.95
C LYS A 28 7.71 -1.30 -5.13
N ASN A 29 6.88 -1.88 -4.31
CA ASN A 29 6.52 -3.29 -4.40
C ASN A 29 5.06 -3.48 -4.04
N VAL A 30 4.43 -4.46 -4.67
CA VAL A 30 3.05 -4.84 -4.38
C VAL A 30 3.04 -6.34 -4.14
N TYR A 31 2.48 -6.75 -3.01
CA TYR A 31 2.37 -8.17 -2.64
C TYR A 31 0.90 -8.53 -2.53
N ILE A 32 0.52 -9.64 -3.14
CA ILE A 32 -0.78 -10.26 -2.89
C ILE A 32 -0.57 -11.20 -1.71
N VAL A 33 -1.40 -11.06 -0.69
CA VAL A 33 -1.23 -11.82 0.55
C VAL A 33 -2.52 -12.54 0.91
N TYR A 34 -2.40 -13.53 1.78
CA TYR A 34 -3.56 -14.21 2.37
C TYR A 34 -3.70 -13.80 3.83
N GLY A 35 -4.92 -13.48 4.24
CA GLY A 35 -5.19 -13.10 5.61
C GLY A 35 -6.34 -12.11 5.65
N ILE A 36 -6.30 -11.23 6.63
CA ILE A 36 -7.34 -10.22 6.80
C ILE A 36 -7.31 -9.21 5.65
N TYR A 37 -6.13 -8.99 5.07
CA TYR A 37 -5.94 -8.07 3.94
C TYR A 37 -5.57 -8.85 2.71
N ASP A 38 -5.78 -8.23 1.55
CA ASP A 38 -5.55 -8.87 0.24
C ASP A 38 -4.24 -8.45 -0.39
N ILE A 39 -3.78 -7.23 -0.11
CA ILE A 39 -2.59 -6.66 -0.74
C ILE A 39 -1.78 -5.89 0.29
N ILE A 40 -0.46 -5.92 0.13
CA ILE A 40 0.45 -5.00 0.81
C ILE A 40 1.17 -4.19 -0.27
N ALA A 41 1.06 -2.87 -0.21
CA ALA A 41 1.79 -1.97 -1.10
C ALA A 41 2.89 -1.29 -0.30
N GLU A 42 4.13 -1.42 -0.78
CA GLU A 42 5.28 -0.78 -0.15
C GLU A 42 5.51 0.56 -0.81
N VAL A 43 5.45 1.63 -0.01
CA VAL A 43 5.56 3.01 -0.49
C VAL A 43 6.86 3.62 0.04
N GLU A 44 7.56 4.34 -0.84
CA GLU A 44 8.71 5.13 -0.46
C GLU A 44 8.40 6.60 -0.72
N ALA A 45 8.50 7.45 0.30
CA ALA A 45 8.20 8.87 0.18
C ALA A 45 9.13 9.67 1.09
N ASP A 46 9.26 10.98 0.80
CA ASP A 46 10.18 11.84 1.55
C ASP A 46 9.67 12.18 2.94
N ALA A 47 8.36 12.22 3.13
CA ALA A 47 7.77 12.66 4.38
C ALA A 47 6.41 12.03 4.61
N MET A 48 5.95 12.09 5.86
CA MET A 48 4.65 11.58 6.27
C MET A 48 3.51 12.21 5.47
N ASP A 49 3.60 13.52 5.19
CA ASP A 49 2.56 14.22 4.44
C ASP A 49 2.40 13.62 3.04
N LYS A 50 3.49 13.22 2.43
CA LYS A 50 3.44 12.60 1.11
C LYS A 50 2.80 11.22 1.18
N VAL A 51 3.10 10.46 2.23
CA VAL A 51 2.46 9.15 2.43
C VAL A 51 0.94 9.33 2.54
N LYS A 52 0.51 10.31 3.33
CA LYS A 52 -0.92 10.58 3.49
C LYS A 52 -1.57 10.97 2.16
N GLU A 53 -0.90 11.80 1.38
CA GLU A 53 -1.39 12.20 0.07
C GLU A 53 -1.57 10.99 -0.85
N ILE A 54 -0.58 10.12 -0.89
CA ILE A 54 -0.64 8.92 -1.73
C ILE A 54 -1.82 8.04 -1.32
N VAL A 55 -2.00 7.82 -0.02
CA VAL A 55 -3.08 6.98 0.47
C VAL A 55 -4.45 7.60 0.16
N PHE A 56 -4.66 8.86 0.55
CA PHE A 56 -5.97 9.48 0.44
C PHE A 56 -6.33 9.89 -0.98
N ASN A 57 -5.36 10.38 -1.75
CA ASN A 57 -5.65 10.92 -3.08
C ASN A 57 -5.42 9.94 -4.20
N MET A 58 -4.73 8.84 -3.95
CA MET A 58 -4.42 7.86 -4.99
C MET A 58 -4.97 6.48 -4.65
N ILE A 59 -4.52 5.86 -3.56
CA ILE A 59 -4.87 4.47 -3.27
C ILE A 59 -6.35 4.32 -2.94
N ARG A 60 -6.86 5.15 -2.02
CA ARG A 60 -8.25 5.03 -1.59
C ARG A 60 -9.26 5.45 -2.64
N ARG A 61 -8.80 6.11 -3.69
CA ARG A 61 -9.67 6.49 -4.81
C ARG A 61 -9.76 5.45 -5.90
N LEU A 62 -8.93 4.42 -5.84
CA LEU A 62 -9.01 3.34 -6.81
C LEU A 62 -10.33 2.60 -6.67
N ASN A 63 -10.90 2.21 -7.81
CA ASN A 63 -12.08 1.36 -7.80
C ASN A 63 -11.72 0.05 -7.11
N TYR A 64 -12.68 -0.54 -6.40
CA TYR A 64 -12.55 -1.83 -5.76
C TYR A 64 -11.66 -1.87 -4.52
N VAL A 65 -11.14 -0.74 -4.06
CA VAL A 65 -10.48 -0.66 -2.76
C VAL A 65 -11.54 -0.43 -1.70
N LYS A 66 -11.66 -1.37 -0.75
CA LYS A 66 -12.65 -1.28 0.31
C LYS A 66 -12.14 -0.52 1.51
N SER A 67 -10.94 -0.85 1.94
CA SER A 67 -10.36 -0.22 3.11
C SER A 67 -8.84 -0.33 3.06
N THR A 68 -8.18 0.55 3.79
CA THR A 68 -6.72 0.56 3.88
C THR A 68 -6.28 0.81 5.31
N ILE A 69 -5.12 0.26 5.66
CA ILE A 69 -4.42 0.59 6.89
C ILE A 69 -3.00 0.96 6.50
N THR A 70 -2.49 2.04 7.06
CA THR A 70 -1.16 2.53 6.79
C THR A 70 -0.23 2.23 7.96
N LEU A 71 0.87 1.55 7.69
CA LEU A 71 1.92 1.30 8.67
C LEU A 71 3.17 2.06 8.22
N ILE A 72 3.67 2.92 9.09
CA ILE A 72 4.89 3.68 8.80
C ILE A 72 6.07 2.95 9.44
N ALA A 73 7.09 2.64 8.64
CA ALA A 73 8.32 2.08 9.16
C ALA A 73 9.09 3.22 9.84
N TYR A 74 9.23 3.12 11.15
CA TYR A 74 9.77 4.20 11.95
C TYR A 74 11.28 4.36 11.78
N ASP A 75 11.95 3.26 11.59
CA ASP A 75 13.42 3.23 11.59
C ASP A 75 13.96 2.30 10.52
N GLU A 76 15.27 2.23 10.41
CA GLU A 76 15.91 1.28 9.52
C GLU A 76 15.61 -0.15 9.97
N PRO A 77 15.63 -1.11 9.04
CA PRO A 77 15.41 -2.51 9.42
C PRO A 77 16.41 -2.95 10.50
N ILE A 78 15.90 -3.68 11.47
CA ILE A 78 16.74 -4.22 12.54
C ILE A 78 17.10 -5.66 12.17
N PRO A 79 18.39 -5.98 11.98
CA PRO A 79 18.78 -7.33 11.59
C PRO A 79 18.42 -8.34 12.67
N ASN A 80 17.99 -9.50 12.24
CA ASN A 80 17.69 -10.60 13.14
C ASN A 80 18.88 -11.59 13.16
N THR A 81 19.92 -11.24 13.89
CA THR A 81 21.11 -12.07 13.95
C THR A 81 21.44 -12.47 15.38
#